data_36d788b0643ef5b2486ec25a272025ac
#
_entry.id   36d788b0643ef5b2486ec25a272025ac
#
_cell.length_a   1.000
_cell.length_b   1.000
_cell.length_c   1.000
_cell.angle_alpha   90.00
_cell.angle_beta   90.00
_cell.angle_gamma   90.00
#
_symmetry.space_group_name_H-M   'P 1'
#
loop_
_entity.id
_entity.type
_entity.pdbx_description
1 polymer ?
#
loop_
_entity_poly.entity_id
_entity_poly.type
_entity_poly.pdbx_seq_one_letter_code
_entity_poly.pdbx_strand_id
1 'polypeptide(L)'
;QQAIMNLYREAGASPLGGCVPVIVQMTILFAMFRFFPASIELRGESFLWAKDLSTYDSIISWSTQIPLISTFFGNHLSLFTLLMTASTILYTWMNQQMTPQTGSTDQMKQLRVIMYIMPLMFMFVLNSFPSGLTYYYFLSNIITFTMQWGIRKTVNDEAILAKIEAKRAQPKKESKFQQRMAEIQRQQNKNSCLLYTSDAADEADG
;
A
#
# COMPACT_ATOMS: atom_id res chain seq x y z
N GLN A 1 4.44 14.54 -14.41
CA GLN A 1 3.47 13.45 -14.26
C GLN A 1 3.08 12.82 -15.60
N GLN A 2 2.81 13.60 -16.63
CA GLN A 2 2.47 13.10 -17.98
C GLN A 2 3.61 12.26 -18.58
N ALA A 3 4.87 12.68 -18.42
CA ALA A 3 6.03 11.94 -18.92
C ALA A 3 6.16 10.55 -18.25
N ILE A 4 5.91 10.47 -16.94
CA ILE A 4 5.91 9.20 -16.19
C ILE A 4 4.76 8.30 -16.64
N MET A 5 3.57 8.86 -16.82
CA MET A 5 2.41 8.12 -17.34
C MET A 5 2.65 7.58 -18.75
N ASN A 6 3.30 8.38 -19.60
CA ASN A 6 3.69 7.94 -20.95
C ASN A 6 4.73 6.83 -20.90
N LEU A 7 5.72 6.92 -20.01
CA LEU A 7 6.71 5.87 -19.80
C LEU A 7 6.06 4.54 -19.35
N TYR A 8 5.09 4.59 -18.40
CA TYR A 8 4.32 3.42 -18.01
C TYR A 8 3.50 2.84 -19.18
N ARG A 9 2.90 3.70 -19.99
CA ARG A 9 2.19 3.27 -21.22
C ARG A 9 3.14 2.62 -22.23
N GLU A 10 4.31 3.19 -22.45
CA GLU A 10 5.33 2.64 -23.34
C GLU A 10 5.89 1.31 -22.84
N ALA A 11 6.13 1.19 -21.54
CA ALA A 11 6.57 -0.05 -20.90
C ALA A 11 5.45 -1.14 -20.87
N GLY A 12 4.20 -0.78 -21.18
CA GLY A 12 3.06 -1.70 -21.09
C GLY A 12 2.67 -2.05 -19.65
N ALA A 13 3.16 -1.30 -18.67
CA ALA A 13 2.82 -1.46 -17.28
C ALA A 13 1.56 -0.65 -16.95
N SER A 14 0.56 -1.30 -16.33
CA SER A 14 -0.63 -0.59 -15.87
C SER A 14 -0.37 0.04 -14.50
N PRO A 15 -0.56 1.35 -14.30
CA PRO A 15 -0.45 1.97 -12.99
C PRO A 15 -1.49 1.43 -12.00
N LEU A 16 -2.61 0.90 -12.50
CA LEU A 16 -3.64 0.24 -11.70
C LEU A 16 -3.22 -1.14 -11.16
N GLY A 17 -2.21 -1.79 -11.76
CA GLY A 17 -1.70 -3.07 -11.30
C GLY A 17 -1.16 -3.02 -9.86
N GLY A 18 -0.68 -1.86 -9.40
CA GLY A 18 -0.18 -1.66 -8.04
C GLY A 18 -1.27 -1.57 -6.96
N CYS A 19 -2.51 -1.21 -7.32
CA CYS A 19 -3.59 -1.08 -6.32
C CYS A 19 -4.40 -2.38 -6.12
N VAL A 20 -4.35 -3.33 -7.06
CA VAL A 20 -5.07 -4.62 -6.94
C VAL A 20 -4.67 -5.40 -5.68
N PRO A 21 -3.37 -5.56 -5.35
CA PRO A 21 -2.96 -6.21 -4.10
C PRO A 21 -3.53 -5.52 -2.86
N VAL A 22 -3.64 -4.19 -2.86
CA VAL A 22 -4.17 -3.42 -1.72
C VAL A 22 -5.64 -3.72 -1.50
N ILE A 23 -6.45 -3.83 -2.56
CA ILE A 23 -7.88 -4.16 -2.46
C ILE A 23 -8.08 -5.57 -1.87
N VAL A 24 -7.32 -6.54 -2.37
CA VAL A 24 -7.33 -7.92 -1.84
C VAL A 24 -6.89 -7.93 -0.38
N GLN A 25 -5.82 -7.21 -0.05
CA GLN A 25 -5.29 -7.09 1.31
C GLN A 25 -6.31 -6.47 2.27
N MET A 26 -7.08 -5.45 1.84
CA MET A 26 -8.13 -4.84 2.67
C MET A 26 -9.24 -5.82 3.01
N THR A 27 -9.66 -6.66 2.06
CA THR A 27 -10.67 -7.70 2.31
C THR A 27 -10.18 -8.70 3.35
N ILE A 28 -8.93 -9.16 3.23
CA ILE A 28 -8.31 -10.07 4.20
C ILE A 28 -8.18 -9.39 5.57
N LEU A 29 -7.78 -8.13 5.59
CA LEU A 29 -7.63 -7.34 6.81
C LEU A 29 -8.95 -7.29 7.59
N PHE A 30 -10.06 -6.92 6.94
CA PHE A 30 -11.38 -6.88 7.59
C PHE A 30 -11.82 -8.25 8.10
N ALA A 31 -11.57 -9.31 7.35
CA ALA A 31 -11.87 -10.68 7.80
C ALA A 31 -11.07 -11.02 9.07
N MET A 32 -9.79 -10.71 9.12
CA MET A 32 -8.92 -10.97 10.28
C MET A 32 -9.30 -10.15 11.50
N PHE A 33 -9.68 -8.87 11.33
CA PHE A 33 -10.18 -8.04 12.44
C PHE A 33 -11.45 -8.60 13.10
N ARG A 34 -12.28 -9.31 12.35
CA ARG A 34 -13.45 -10.00 12.88
C ARG A 34 -13.12 -11.37 13.45
N PHE A 35 -12.21 -12.09 12.81
CA PHE A 35 -11.86 -13.45 13.18
C PHE A 35 -11.14 -13.54 14.52
N PHE A 36 -10.06 -12.80 14.72
CA PHE A 36 -9.22 -12.95 15.92
C PHE A 36 -9.95 -12.68 17.24
N PRO A 37 -10.76 -11.61 17.40
CA PRO A 37 -11.51 -11.39 18.62
C PRO A 37 -12.65 -12.40 18.84
N ALA A 38 -13.20 -12.94 17.75
CA ALA A 38 -14.35 -13.86 17.81
C ALA A 38 -13.95 -15.34 17.95
N SER A 39 -12.68 -15.68 17.72
CA SER A 39 -12.21 -17.06 17.75
C SER A 39 -12.14 -17.58 19.17
N ILE A 40 -12.98 -18.57 19.48
CA ILE A 40 -13.00 -19.26 20.78
C ILE A 40 -11.74 -20.11 20.98
N GLU A 41 -11.16 -20.63 19.89
CA GLU A 41 -9.97 -21.48 19.92
C GLU A 41 -8.70 -20.74 20.36
N LEU A 42 -8.64 -19.43 20.15
CA LEU A 42 -7.53 -18.59 20.56
C LEU A 42 -7.69 -18.05 21.99
N ARG A 43 -8.86 -18.21 22.57
CA ARG A 43 -9.18 -17.65 23.86
C ARG A 43 -8.54 -18.48 24.99
N GLY A 44 -7.67 -17.81 25.78
CA GLY A 44 -6.94 -18.46 26.86
C GLY A 44 -5.73 -19.27 26.41
N GLU A 45 -5.46 -19.36 25.07
CA GLU A 45 -4.24 -19.97 24.56
C GLU A 45 -3.07 -19.01 24.72
N SER A 46 -2.02 -19.51 25.41
CA SER A 46 -0.79 -18.73 25.64
C SER A 46 0.25 -19.00 24.58
N PHE A 47 0.91 -17.94 24.12
CA PHE A 47 1.99 -18.04 23.14
C PHE A 47 3.13 -17.08 23.49
N LEU A 48 4.35 -17.61 23.67
CA LEU A 48 5.54 -16.88 24.10
C LEU A 48 5.25 -16.13 25.43
N TRP A 49 5.16 -14.81 25.42
CA TRP A 49 4.87 -13.96 26.56
C TRP A 49 3.40 -13.54 26.66
N ALA A 50 2.62 -13.74 25.58
CA ALA A 50 1.19 -13.46 25.63
C ALA A 50 0.45 -14.57 26.37
N LYS A 51 -0.37 -14.19 27.35
CA LYS A 51 -1.16 -15.13 28.14
C LYS A 51 -2.44 -15.54 27.41
N ASP A 52 -2.90 -14.74 26.46
CA ASP A 52 -4.13 -14.96 25.72
C ASP A 52 -3.99 -14.30 24.33
N LEU A 53 -4.11 -15.10 23.27
CA LEU A 53 -4.02 -14.63 21.89
C LEU A 53 -5.25 -13.86 21.42
N SER A 54 -6.37 -13.99 22.11
CA SER A 54 -7.61 -13.26 21.79
C SER A 54 -7.64 -11.84 22.35
N THR A 55 -6.72 -11.52 23.28
CA THR A 55 -6.56 -10.20 23.90
C THR A 55 -5.20 -9.61 23.57
N TYR A 56 -4.96 -8.37 23.98
CA TYR A 56 -3.65 -7.72 23.81
C TYR A 56 -2.59 -8.34 24.73
N ASP A 57 -1.35 -8.39 24.27
CA ASP A 57 -0.20 -8.69 25.12
C ASP A 57 0.30 -7.41 25.81
N SER A 58 0.72 -7.51 27.05
CA SER A 58 1.23 -6.37 27.81
C SER A 58 2.53 -6.77 28.49
N ILE A 59 3.65 -6.18 28.02
CA ILE A 59 4.94 -6.31 28.71
C ILE A 59 5.08 -5.25 29.79
N ILE A 60 4.65 -4.04 29.49
CA ILE A 60 4.70 -2.91 30.40
C ILE A 60 3.28 -2.36 30.53
N SER A 61 2.80 -2.27 31.75
CA SER A 61 1.54 -1.60 32.07
C SER A 61 1.79 -0.55 33.16
N TRP A 62 1.14 0.59 33.01
CA TRP A 62 1.22 1.70 33.98
C TRP A 62 -0.17 2.09 34.43
N SER A 63 -0.24 2.50 35.73
CA SER A 63 -1.50 2.90 36.35
C SER A 63 -1.81 4.40 36.20
N THR A 64 -0.82 5.19 35.78
CA THR A 64 -0.97 6.64 35.62
C THR A 64 -1.75 6.96 34.36
N GLN A 65 -2.87 7.63 34.47
CA GLN A 65 -3.64 8.10 33.31
C GLN A 65 -2.99 9.36 32.74
N ILE A 66 -2.36 9.24 31.61
CA ILE A 66 -1.81 10.38 30.85
C ILE A 66 -2.89 10.83 29.88
N PRO A 67 -3.47 12.06 30.03
CA PRO A 67 -4.50 12.56 29.14
C PRO A 67 -3.98 12.54 27.69
N LEU A 68 -4.79 12.13 26.76
CA LEU A 68 -4.52 11.93 25.35
C LEU A 68 -3.82 10.58 25.02
N ILE A 69 -2.74 10.21 25.70
CA ILE A 69 -2.01 8.95 25.46
C ILE A 69 -2.84 7.75 25.93
N SER A 70 -3.36 7.80 27.15
CA SER A 70 -4.21 6.73 27.70
C SER A 70 -5.49 6.49 26.91
N THR A 71 -6.01 7.53 26.24
CA THR A 71 -7.26 7.43 25.47
C THR A 71 -7.04 6.69 24.14
N PHE A 72 -5.90 6.89 23.47
CA PHE A 72 -5.62 6.32 22.15
C PHE A 72 -4.70 5.11 22.22
N PHE A 73 -3.73 5.10 23.09
CA PHE A 73 -2.71 4.06 23.19
C PHE A 73 -3.05 3.00 24.27
N GLY A 74 -3.89 3.37 25.24
CA GLY A 74 -4.13 2.55 26.43
C GLY A 74 -3.04 2.72 27.48
N ASN A 75 -3.17 1.97 28.58
CA ASN A 75 -2.22 2.00 29.72
C ASN A 75 -1.24 0.81 29.68
N HIS A 76 -0.96 0.29 28.50
CA HIS A 76 -0.09 -0.87 28.28
C HIS A 76 0.68 -0.73 26.99
N LEU A 77 1.78 -1.45 26.89
CA LEU A 77 2.58 -1.57 25.70
C LEU A 77 2.63 -3.04 25.26
N SER A 78 2.13 -3.30 24.06
CA SER A 78 2.17 -4.60 23.41
C SER A 78 3.51 -4.81 22.68
N LEU A 79 4.22 -5.89 22.99
CA LEU A 79 5.47 -6.22 22.31
C LEU A 79 5.21 -6.69 20.87
N PHE A 80 4.17 -7.49 20.66
CA PHE A 80 3.84 -7.92 19.29
C PHE A 80 3.50 -6.74 18.39
N THR A 81 2.83 -5.72 18.92
CA THR A 81 2.55 -4.48 18.19
C THR A 81 3.83 -3.70 17.86
N LEU A 82 4.78 -3.64 18.80
CA LEU A 82 6.10 -3.04 18.54
C LEU A 82 6.87 -3.79 17.45
N LEU A 83 6.94 -5.11 17.54
CA LEU A 83 7.61 -5.94 16.54
C LEU A 83 6.96 -5.83 15.16
N MET A 84 5.62 -5.82 15.12
CA MET A 84 4.85 -5.59 13.90
C MET A 84 5.18 -4.22 13.29
N THR A 85 5.20 -3.17 14.09
CA THR A 85 5.50 -1.81 13.63
C THR A 85 6.94 -1.70 13.13
N ALA A 86 7.91 -2.22 13.88
CA ALA A 86 9.31 -2.24 13.48
C ALA A 86 9.52 -3.00 12.16
N SER A 87 8.91 -4.19 12.03
CA SER A 87 8.97 -4.97 10.79
C SER A 87 8.31 -4.26 9.61
N THR A 88 7.21 -3.54 9.84
CA THR A 88 6.52 -2.77 8.80
C THR A 88 7.36 -1.56 8.34
N ILE A 89 8.01 -0.86 9.27
CA ILE A 89 8.92 0.25 8.94
C ILE A 89 10.12 -0.27 8.13
N LEU A 90 10.72 -1.39 8.55
CA LEU A 90 11.84 -2.01 7.84
C LEU A 90 11.43 -2.44 6.42
N TYR A 91 10.27 -3.06 6.28
CA TYR A 91 9.70 -3.44 4.99
C TYR A 91 9.45 -2.20 4.10
N THR A 92 8.90 -1.14 4.65
CA THR A 92 8.66 0.13 3.94
C THR A 92 9.97 0.76 3.48
N TRP A 93 10.98 0.78 4.34
CA TRP A 93 12.31 1.30 4.02
C TRP A 93 12.95 0.54 2.86
N MET A 94 12.92 -0.79 2.88
CA MET A 94 13.41 -1.62 1.79
C MET A 94 12.67 -1.37 0.47
N ASN A 95 11.34 -1.32 0.51
CA ASN A 95 10.53 -1.06 -0.68
C ASN A 95 10.80 0.32 -1.29
N GLN A 96 11.03 1.34 -0.47
CA GLN A 96 11.36 2.68 -0.95
C GLN A 96 12.72 2.75 -1.65
N GLN A 97 13.68 1.93 -1.24
CA GLN A 97 14.97 1.87 -1.94
C GLN A 97 14.84 1.23 -3.32
N MET A 98 13.82 0.41 -3.53
CA MET A 98 13.58 -0.27 -4.80
C MET A 98 12.82 0.58 -5.82
N THR A 99 12.04 1.55 -5.36
CA THR A 99 11.28 2.40 -6.26
C THR A 99 12.19 3.50 -6.78
N PRO A 100 12.50 3.54 -8.09
CA PRO A 100 13.31 4.61 -8.67
C PRO A 100 12.69 5.96 -8.30
N GLN A 101 13.47 6.80 -7.64
CA GLN A 101 13.02 8.14 -7.24
C GLN A 101 13.03 9.06 -8.46
N THR A 102 12.19 8.78 -9.43
CA THR A 102 12.05 9.59 -10.62
C THR A 102 11.15 10.78 -10.31
N GLY A 103 11.75 11.84 -9.77
CA GLY A 103 11.08 13.10 -9.56
C GLY A 103 11.19 13.60 -8.12
N SER A 104 11.96 14.67 -7.95
CA SER A 104 12.08 15.45 -6.71
C SER A 104 10.88 16.37 -6.47
N THR A 105 9.68 15.97 -6.87
CA THR A 105 8.47 16.75 -6.64
C THR A 105 8.13 16.71 -5.15
N ASP A 106 7.78 17.84 -4.55
CA ASP A 106 7.42 17.95 -3.14
C ASP A 106 6.28 16.98 -2.75
N GLN A 107 5.42 16.65 -3.70
CA GLN A 107 4.35 15.68 -3.57
C GLN A 107 4.88 14.25 -3.28
N MET A 108 6.00 13.86 -3.88
CA MET A 108 6.65 12.56 -3.62
C MET A 108 7.32 12.52 -2.25
N LYS A 109 7.89 13.62 -1.79
CA LYS A 109 8.44 13.74 -0.43
C LYS A 109 7.34 13.62 0.62
N GLN A 110 6.20 14.29 0.40
CA GLN A 110 5.04 14.22 1.28
C GLN A 110 4.47 12.80 1.35
N LEU A 111 4.35 12.10 0.23
CA LEU A 111 3.89 10.71 0.19
C LEU A 111 4.83 9.79 0.98
N ARG A 112 6.14 10.00 0.89
CA ARG A 112 7.13 9.24 1.67
C ARG A 112 6.96 9.45 3.18
N VAL A 113 6.76 10.68 3.62
CA VAL A 113 6.53 10.99 5.04
C VAL A 113 5.28 10.28 5.55
N ILE A 114 4.19 10.31 4.77
CA ILE A 114 2.94 9.61 5.10
C ILE A 114 3.17 8.11 5.23
N MET A 115 3.96 7.48 4.35
CA MET A 115 4.26 6.05 4.41
C MET A 115 5.00 5.63 5.69
N TYR A 116 5.77 6.52 6.33
CA TYR A 116 6.43 6.24 7.62
C TYR A 116 5.53 6.60 8.82
N ILE A 117 4.73 7.65 8.71
CA ILE A 117 3.83 8.05 9.79
C ILE A 117 2.68 7.04 9.94
N MET A 118 2.21 6.46 8.84
CA MET A 118 1.07 5.55 8.86
C MET A 118 1.27 4.30 9.75
N PRO A 119 2.39 3.57 9.69
CA PRO A 119 2.64 2.45 10.62
C PRO A 119 2.70 2.88 12.09
N LEU A 120 3.24 4.08 12.37
CA LEU A 120 3.25 4.62 13.74
C LEU A 120 1.83 4.93 14.22
N MET A 121 1.00 5.51 13.37
CA MET A 121 -0.40 5.76 13.70
C MET A 121 -1.16 4.44 13.93
N PHE A 122 -0.93 3.42 13.10
CA PHE A 122 -1.50 2.09 13.29
C PHE A 122 -1.04 1.44 14.60
N MET A 123 0.19 1.68 15.04
CA MET A 123 0.68 1.20 16.32
C MET A 123 -0.21 1.67 17.48
N PHE A 124 -0.64 2.93 17.47
CA PHE A 124 -1.54 3.45 18.50
C PHE A 124 -2.89 2.74 18.53
N VAL A 125 -3.45 2.46 17.35
CA VAL A 125 -4.75 1.78 17.23
C VAL A 125 -4.62 0.30 17.57
N LEU A 126 -3.59 -0.38 17.03
CA LEU A 126 -3.43 -1.82 17.14
C LEU A 126 -2.86 -2.29 18.49
N ASN A 127 -2.36 -1.38 19.31
CA ASN A 127 -1.82 -1.70 20.64
C ASN A 127 -2.86 -2.39 21.57
N SER A 128 -4.13 -2.09 21.39
CA SER A 128 -5.24 -2.68 22.15
C SER A 128 -5.93 -3.84 21.43
N PHE A 129 -5.39 -4.29 20.29
CA PHE A 129 -5.95 -5.39 19.53
C PHE A 129 -5.41 -6.76 19.97
N PRO A 130 -6.09 -7.87 19.60
CA PRO A 130 -5.65 -9.21 19.93
C PRO A 130 -4.20 -9.48 19.51
N SER A 131 -3.43 -10.06 20.42
CA SER A 131 -2.02 -10.38 20.20
C SER A 131 -1.82 -11.37 19.05
N GLY A 132 -2.77 -12.27 18.81
CA GLY A 132 -2.77 -13.16 17.65
C GLY A 132 -2.79 -12.41 16.33
N LEU A 133 -3.53 -11.30 16.22
CA LEU A 133 -3.58 -10.48 15.01
C LEU A 133 -2.24 -9.77 14.76
N THR A 134 -1.69 -9.13 15.77
CA THR A 134 -0.41 -8.40 15.65
C THR A 134 0.77 -9.33 15.39
N TYR A 135 0.76 -10.52 15.99
CA TYR A 135 1.71 -11.59 15.69
C TYR A 135 1.60 -12.08 14.24
N TYR A 136 0.38 -12.31 13.75
CA TYR A 136 0.16 -12.70 12.35
C TYR A 136 0.75 -11.67 11.37
N TYR A 137 0.51 -10.37 11.62
CA TYR A 137 1.07 -9.31 10.77
C TYR A 137 2.58 -9.24 10.84
N PHE A 138 3.15 -9.38 12.03
CA PHE A 138 4.60 -9.47 12.21
C PHE A 138 5.19 -10.61 11.39
N LEU A 139 4.64 -11.81 11.53
CA LEU A 139 5.11 -12.99 10.79
C LEU A 139 4.95 -12.83 9.28
N SER A 140 3.82 -12.30 8.83
CA SER A 140 3.55 -12.00 7.42
C SER A 140 4.59 -11.03 6.84
N ASN A 141 4.96 -9.99 7.57
CA ASN A 141 6.01 -9.05 7.17
C ASN A 141 7.37 -9.73 7.04
N ILE A 142 7.74 -10.59 7.99
CA ILE A 142 9.01 -11.33 7.94
C ILE A 142 9.06 -12.29 6.74
N ILE A 143 7.97 -13.03 6.50
CA ILE A 143 7.89 -13.94 5.36
C ILE A 143 7.99 -13.16 4.05
N THR A 144 7.24 -12.07 3.92
CA THR A 144 7.25 -11.23 2.72
C THR A 144 8.63 -10.61 2.48
N PHE A 145 9.28 -10.13 3.54
CA PHE A 145 10.66 -9.64 3.49
C PHE A 145 11.63 -10.71 2.98
N THR A 146 11.56 -11.91 3.55
CA THR A 146 12.42 -13.02 3.18
C THR A 146 12.21 -13.44 1.71
N MET A 147 10.94 -13.51 1.28
CA MET A 147 10.60 -13.79 -0.11
C MET A 147 11.14 -12.73 -1.07
N GLN A 148 10.97 -11.45 -0.75
CA GLN A 148 11.50 -10.36 -1.58
C GLN A 148 13.03 -10.38 -1.66
N TRP A 149 13.69 -10.61 -0.54
CA TRP A 149 15.14 -10.73 -0.51
C TRP A 149 15.63 -11.92 -1.36
N GLY A 150 14.94 -13.07 -1.27
CA GLY A 150 15.24 -14.26 -2.06
C GLY A 150 15.03 -14.02 -3.57
N ILE A 151 13.93 -13.39 -3.96
CA ILE A 151 13.64 -13.02 -5.36
C ILE A 151 14.75 -12.10 -5.89
N ARG A 152 15.13 -11.07 -5.14
CA ARG A 152 16.19 -10.14 -5.55
C ARG A 152 17.53 -10.83 -5.81
N LYS A 153 17.89 -11.81 -4.99
CA LYS A 153 19.14 -12.55 -5.16
C LYS A 153 19.12 -13.47 -6.38
N THR A 154 17.94 -13.92 -6.78
CA THR A 154 17.76 -14.89 -7.88
C THR A 154 17.49 -14.22 -9.22
N VAL A 155 16.92 -13.01 -9.21
CA VAL A 155 16.52 -12.30 -10.42
C VAL A 155 17.71 -11.54 -11.00
N ASN A 156 17.98 -11.76 -12.29
CA ASN A 156 18.98 -11.02 -13.04
C ASN A 156 18.29 -9.83 -13.76
N ASP A 157 18.59 -8.62 -13.30
CA ASP A 157 18.01 -7.38 -13.84
C ASP A 157 18.35 -7.17 -15.33
N GLU A 158 19.54 -7.58 -15.77
CA GLU A 158 19.95 -7.48 -17.18
C GLU A 158 19.09 -8.35 -18.10
N ALA A 159 18.75 -9.57 -17.65
CA ALA A 159 17.88 -10.47 -18.42
C ALA A 159 16.44 -9.93 -18.52
N ILE A 160 15.98 -9.21 -17.51
CA ILE A 160 14.66 -8.57 -17.51
C ILE A 160 14.67 -7.36 -18.44
N LEU A 161 15.70 -6.51 -18.38
CA LEU A 161 15.83 -5.36 -19.26
C LEU A 161 15.86 -5.80 -20.73
N ALA A 162 16.64 -6.83 -21.07
CA ALA A 162 16.68 -7.39 -22.41
C ALA A 162 15.30 -7.89 -22.89
N LYS A 163 14.52 -8.52 -22.01
CA LYS A 163 13.14 -8.93 -22.32
C LYS A 163 12.19 -7.76 -22.50
N ILE A 164 12.35 -6.70 -21.74
CA ILE A 164 11.53 -5.48 -21.86
C ILE A 164 11.85 -4.77 -23.19
N GLU A 165 13.13 -4.66 -23.56
CA GLU A 165 13.56 -4.08 -24.83
C GLU A 165 13.08 -4.90 -26.03
N ALA A 166 13.18 -6.21 -25.97
CA ALA A 166 12.65 -7.10 -27.01
C ALA A 166 11.11 -6.97 -27.15
N LYS A 167 10.39 -6.75 -26.04
CA LYS A 167 8.96 -6.50 -26.05
C LYS A 167 8.60 -5.10 -26.57
N ARG A 168 9.45 -4.10 -26.38
CA ARG A 168 9.31 -2.76 -26.95
C ARG A 168 9.46 -2.77 -28.48
N ALA A 169 10.33 -3.62 -29.01
CA ALA A 169 10.54 -3.77 -30.44
C ALA A 169 9.36 -4.45 -31.16
N GLN A 170 8.47 -5.13 -30.45
CA GLN A 170 7.27 -5.75 -31.06
C GLN A 170 6.13 -4.73 -31.13
N PRO A 171 5.42 -4.63 -32.28
CA PRO A 171 4.27 -3.76 -32.43
C PRO A 171 3.19 -4.15 -31.41
N LYS A 172 2.84 -3.21 -30.52
CA LYS A 172 1.82 -3.42 -29.50
C LYS A 172 0.47 -3.72 -30.15
N LYS A 173 -0.05 -4.93 -29.93
CA LYS A 173 -1.48 -5.18 -30.11
C LYS A 173 -2.23 -4.43 -29.01
N GLU A 174 -2.84 -3.31 -29.36
CA GLU A 174 -3.70 -2.57 -28.43
C GLU A 174 -4.84 -3.46 -27.98
N SER A 175 -5.02 -3.59 -26.67
CA SER A 175 -6.17 -4.28 -26.09
C SER A 175 -7.46 -3.59 -26.53
N LYS A 176 -8.52 -4.35 -26.81
CA LYS A 176 -9.86 -3.81 -27.14
C LYS A 176 -10.37 -2.79 -26.09
N PHE A 177 -9.96 -2.95 -24.86
CA PHE A 177 -10.27 -2.01 -23.78
C PHE A 177 -9.51 -0.69 -23.94
N GLN A 178 -8.23 -0.74 -24.30
CA GLN A 178 -7.43 0.48 -24.55
C GLN A 178 -7.94 1.25 -25.76
N GLN A 179 -8.35 0.55 -26.81
CA GLN A 179 -8.97 1.17 -28.00
C GLN A 179 -10.27 1.89 -27.64
N ARG A 180 -11.16 1.25 -26.86
CA ARG A 180 -12.39 1.88 -26.37
C ARG A 180 -12.14 3.09 -25.48
N MET A 181 -11.17 3.00 -24.56
CA MET A 181 -10.81 4.14 -23.70
C MET A 181 -10.21 5.30 -24.51
N ALA A 182 -9.39 5.02 -25.49
CA ALA A 182 -8.83 6.03 -26.40
C ALA A 182 -9.93 6.67 -27.27
N GLU A 183 -10.93 5.92 -27.69
CA GLU A 183 -12.10 6.41 -28.42
C GLU A 183 -12.96 7.32 -27.57
N ILE A 184 -13.26 6.93 -26.35
CA ILE A 184 -14.00 7.76 -25.37
C ILE A 184 -13.27 9.09 -25.10
N GLN A 185 -11.95 9.01 -24.92
CA GLN A 185 -11.13 10.20 -24.66
C GLN A 185 -11.07 11.13 -25.89
N ARG A 186 -11.05 10.57 -27.10
CA ARG A 186 -11.14 11.35 -28.35
C ARG A 186 -12.52 12.01 -28.51
N GLN A 187 -13.59 11.32 -28.14
CA GLN A 187 -14.94 11.89 -28.16
C GLN A 187 -15.11 13.02 -27.14
N GLN A 188 -14.58 12.85 -25.93
CA GLN A 188 -14.61 13.90 -24.90
C GLN A 188 -13.85 15.15 -25.37
N ASN A 189 -12.65 14.98 -25.96
CA ASN A 189 -11.88 16.11 -26.48
C ASN A 189 -12.59 16.81 -27.67
N LYS A 190 -13.28 16.07 -28.54
CA LYS A 190 -14.07 16.66 -29.61
C LYS A 190 -15.26 17.46 -29.07
N ASN A 191 -15.97 16.92 -28.08
CA ASN A 191 -17.10 17.62 -27.47
C ASN A 191 -16.66 18.87 -26.71
N SER A 192 -15.53 18.85 -26.02
CA SER A 192 -14.95 20.04 -25.37
C SER A 192 -14.55 21.11 -26.41
N CYS A 193 -14.00 20.70 -27.55
CA CYS A 193 -13.65 21.65 -28.61
C CYS A 193 -14.88 22.26 -29.29
N LEU A 194 -15.97 21.51 -29.45
CA LEU A 194 -17.23 22.01 -30.01
C LEU A 194 -17.96 22.98 -29.07
N LEU A 195 -17.88 22.77 -27.76
CA LEU A 195 -18.44 23.70 -26.76
C LEU A 195 -17.73 25.06 -26.82
N TYR A 196 -16.41 25.07 -26.91
CA TYR A 196 -15.60 26.29 -27.00
C TYR A 196 -15.85 27.07 -28.30
N THR A 197 -16.14 26.38 -29.41
CA THR A 197 -16.43 27.06 -30.69
C THR A 197 -17.87 27.60 -30.76
N SER A 198 -18.82 27.01 -30.06
CA SER A 198 -20.20 27.55 -29.99
C SER A 198 -20.29 28.78 -29.10
N ASP A 199 -19.62 28.80 -27.96
CA ASP A 199 -19.58 30.00 -27.08
C ASP A 199 -18.89 31.20 -27.79
N ALA A 200 -17.83 30.94 -28.56
CA ALA A 200 -17.13 32.01 -29.30
C ALA A 200 -17.94 32.52 -30.51
N ALA A 201 -18.88 31.75 -31.03
CA ALA A 201 -19.79 32.21 -32.10
C ALA A 201 -20.94 33.07 -31.55
N ASP A 202 -21.46 32.73 -30.38
CA ASP A 202 -22.52 33.52 -29.70
C ASP A 202 -22.02 34.89 -29.17
N GLU A 203 -20.71 35.02 -28.86
CA GLU A 203 -20.08 36.28 -28.46
C GLU A 203 -19.79 37.23 -29.65
N ALA A 204 -19.73 36.69 -30.87
CA ALA A 204 -19.46 37.50 -32.07
C ALA A 204 -20.74 38.12 -32.73
N ASP A 205 -21.93 37.63 -32.36
CA ASP A 205 -23.25 38.11 -32.91
C ASP A 205 -23.99 39.04 -31.94
N GLY A 206 -23.41 39.44 -30.80
CA GLY A 206 -23.96 40.42 -29.83
C GLY A 206 -23.19 41.75 -29.88
#